data_3df259c0df8b587fa136f85eeb596501
#
_entry.id   3df259c0df8b587fa136f85eeb596501
#
_cell.length_a   1.000
_cell.length_b   1.000
_cell.length_c   1.000
_cell.angle_alpha   90.00
_cell.angle_beta   90.00
_cell.angle_gamma   90.00
#
_symmetry.space_group_name_H-M   'P 1'
#
loop_
_entity.id
_entity.type
_entity.pdbx_description
1 polymer ?
#
loop_
_entity_poly.entity_id
_entity_poly.type
_entity_poly.pdbx_seq_one_letter_code
_entity_poly.pdbx_strand_id
1 'polypeptide(L)'
;MDGSSKYFVEAIQTVGTVEQNADRNYFVIKEKIVFTDPKGNIEIVAYPDDELKVDVLIDYNSKVLGNQYARMRSISEFNEEIGPCRTFVFFHELEFLLKNNLIKGGDLENAIVIMEKEVPQVELDRIADLFNKPRIHVKPEGFLNNLDLRFQNEPARHKLLDMVGDLALTGQPIKGKIVAIRPGHHANTEFAKVLKKKARREALKGSVPEYDLNQQPLLNIMQIQKILPHRPPFLLVDKIISMDDRSVVGVKNVTMNEGFFVGHFPDEPVMPGVLQIESMAQVGGILVLNSVPDPENYLTYFLKIDKVKFKRKVVPGDTLIFKLEFIEPIRRGIASMFGQAYVGDTLVMEGELTAQITKIKN
;
A
#
# COMPACT_ATOMS: atom_id res chain seq x y z
N MET A 1 11.21 20.80 20.68
CA MET A 1 9.83 20.41 20.27
C MET A 1 9.23 19.60 21.39
N ASP A 2 7.93 19.69 21.60
CA ASP A 2 7.25 19.12 22.79
C ASP A 2 6.66 17.71 22.57
N GLY A 3 7.10 17.01 21.55
CA GLY A 3 6.59 15.66 21.23
C GLY A 3 5.22 15.62 20.54
N SER A 4 4.73 16.78 20.05
CA SER A 4 3.50 16.93 19.28
C SER A 4 3.78 17.53 17.90
N SER A 5 2.77 17.63 17.04
CA SER A 5 2.85 18.34 15.75
C SER A 5 2.49 19.83 15.84
N LYS A 6 2.16 20.33 17.04
CA LYS A 6 1.68 21.71 17.27
C LYS A 6 2.55 22.76 16.61
N TYR A 7 3.84 22.77 16.89
CA TYR A 7 4.76 23.79 16.39
C TYR A 7 4.95 23.75 14.87
N PHE A 8 4.82 22.57 14.25
CA PHE A 8 4.83 22.48 12.79
C PHE A 8 3.57 23.10 12.19
N VAL A 9 2.40 22.83 12.78
CA VAL A 9 1.12 23.41 12.36
C VAL A 9 1.17 24.95 12.51
N GLU A 10 1.61 25.46 13.65
CA GLU A 10 1.75 26.90 13.91
C GLU A 10 2.71 27.57 12.93
N ALA A 11 3.86 26.94 12.61
CA ALA A 11 4.81 27.46 11.64
C ALA A 11 4.19 27.55 10.22
N ILE A 12 3.44 26.53 9.80
CA ILE A 12 2.74 26.54 8.50
C ILE A 12 1.66 27.62 8.50
N GLN A 13 0.88 27.75 9.57
CA GLN A 13 -0.15 28.79 9.69
C GLN A 13 0.44 30.23 9.66
N THR A 14 1.61 30.43 10.26
CA THR A 14 2.30 31.73 10.26
C THR A 14 2.75 32.14 8.87
N VAL A 15 3.24 31.20 8.05
CA VAL A 15 3.65 31.45 6.66
C VAL A 15 2.43 31.56 5.74
N GLY A 16 1.33 30.89 6.10
CA GLY A 16 0.12 30.76 5.29
C GLY A 16 0.21 29.67 4.25
N THR A 17 -0.90 29.46 3.55
CA THR A 17 -1.03 28.49 2.45
C THR A 17 -1.54 29.21 1.21
N VAL A 18 -1.12 28.70 0.04
CA VAL A 18 -1.60 29.20 -1.27
C VAL A 18 -2.41 28.08 -1.91
N GLU A 19 -3.63 28.39 -2.31
CA GLU A 19 -4.45 27.45 -3.07
C GLU A 19 -3.86 27.26 -4.48
N GLN A 20 -3.65 26.00 -4.85
CA GLN A 20 -3.12 25.63 -6.16
C GLN A 20 -4.28 25.28 -7.09
N ASN A 21 -4.20 25.74 -8.34
CA ASN A 21 -5.17 25.38 -9.38
C ASN A 21 -4.88 23.99 -9.95
N ALA A 22 -4.94 22.98 -9.07
CA ALA A 22 -4.72 21.58 -9.41
C ALA A 22 -5.57 20.68 -8.49
N ASP A 23 -6.36 19.80 -9.10
CA ASP A 23 -7.16 18.84 -8.36
C ASP A 23 -6.28 17.81 -7.63
N ARG A 24 -6.66 17.50 -6.40
CA ARG A 24 -6.03 16.41 -5.66
C ARG A 24 -6.59 15.07 -6.10
N ASN A 25 -5.72 14.15 -6.45
CA ASN A 25 -6.10 12.77 -6.73
C ASN A 25 -6.27 11.99 -5.42
N TYR A 26 -7.51 11.77 -4.99
CA TYR A 26 -7.85 11.02 -3.79
C TYR A 26 -7.93 9.51 -4.07
N PHE A 27 -7.40 8.70 -3.16
CA PHE A 27 -7.77 7.29 -3.07
C PHE A 27 -9.09 7.18 -2.29
N VAL A 28 -10.17 6.84 -3.00
CA VAL A 28 -11.49 6.63 -2.41
C VAL A 28 -11.66 5.17 -2.04
N ILE A 29 -11.92 4.89 -0.76
CA ILE A 29 -12.20 3.54 -0.27
C ILE A 29 -13.63 3.16 -0.67
N LYS A 30 -13.77 2.19 -1.58
CA LYS A 30 -15.06 1.75 -2.14
C LYS A 30 -15.62 0.49 -1.48
N GLU A 31 -14.79 -0.25 -0.76
CA GLU A 31 -15.15 -1.51 -0.08
C GLU A 31 -14.41 -1.65 1.25
N LYS A 32 -14.93 -2.48 2.15
CA LYS A 32 -14.25 -2.79 3.41
C LYS A 32 -12.87 -3.40 3.15
N ILE A 33 -11.84 -2.85 3.79
CA ILE A 33 -10.46 -3.36 3.76
C ILE A 33 -10.07 -3.70 5.19
N VAL A 34 -9.64 -4.94 5.44
CA VAL A 34 -9.22 -5.41 6.76
C VAL A 34 -7.74 -5.73 6.73
N PHE A 35 -7.03 -5.27 7.75
CA PHE A 35 -5.65 -5.63 8.05
C PHE A 35 -5.56 -6.10 9.50
N THR A 36 -4.94 -7.24 9.71
CA THR A 36 -4.70 -7.81 11.06
C THR A 36 -3.23 -8.17 11.16
N ASP A 37 -2.58 -7.74 12.23
CA ASP A 37 -1.23 -8.19 12.57
C ASP A 37 -1.33 -9.40 13.51
N PRO A 38 -0.94 -10.61 13.08
CA PRO A 38 -1.03 -11.81 13.90
C PRO A 38 -0.19 -11.76 15.18
N LYS A 39 0.86 -10.92 15.19
CA LYS A 39 1.79 -10.83 16.34
C LYS A 39 1.29 -9.90 17.45
N GLY A 40 0.48 -8.91 17.11
CA GLY A 40 0.14 -7.82 18.02
C GLY A 40 -1.33 -7.73 18.43
N ASN A 41 -2.20 -8.63 17.97
CA ASN A 41 -3.66 -8.46 18.09
C ASN A 41 -4.14 -7.07 17.60
N ILE A 42 -3.46 -6.55 16.58
CA ILE A 42 -3.77 -5.26 15.97
C ILE A 42 -4.75 -5.49 14.85
N GLU A 43 -5.82 -4.72 14.82
CA GLU A 43 -6.77 -4.72 13.72
C GLU A 43 -6.95 -3.30 13.20
N ILE A 44 -6.82 -3.12 11.87
CA ILE A 44 -7.11 -1.85 11.20
C ILE A 44 -8.09 -2.14 10.07
N VAL A 45 -9.21 -1.43 10.09
CA VAL A 45 -10.28 -1.59 9.10
C VAL A 45 -10.57 -0.26 8.44
N ALA A 46 -10.59 -0.26 7.10
CA ALA A 46 -11.08 0.88 6.34
C ALA A 46 -12.48 0.59 5.77
N TYR A 47 -13.34 1.59 5.83
CA TYR A 47 -14.69 1.58 5.28
C TYR A 47 -14.88 2.71 4.28
N PRO A 48 -15.83 2.59 3.33
CA PRO A 48 -16.25 3.69 2.47
C PRO A 48 -16.71 4.90 3.30
N ASP A 49 -16.24 6.07 2.92
CA ASP A 49 -16.70 7.37 3.44
C ASP A 49 -16.22 8.48 2.48
N ASP A 50 -16.89 9.62 2.47
CA ASP A 50 -16.60 10.74 1.59
C ASP A 50 -15.46 11.63 2.10
N GLU A 51 -15.10 11.49 3.37
CA GLU A 51 -14.01 12.21 4.02
C GLU A 51 -13.10 11.25 4.79
N LEU A 52 -11.87 11.71 5.10
CA LEU A 52 -10.99 10.97 6.00
C LEU A 52 -11.50 11.11 7.43
N LYS A 53 -11.98 9.99 7.99
CA LYS A 53 -12.34 9.84 9.41
C LYS A 53 -11.44 8.78 10.03
N VAL A 54 -11.01 9.02 11.26
CA VAL A 54 -10.13 8.08 11.96
C VAL A 54 -10.63 7.86 13.38
N ASP A 55 -10.87 6.60 13.72
CA ASP A 55 -11.20 6.12 15.06
C ASP A 55 -10.05 5.25 15.57
N VAL A 56 -9.55 5.53 16.77
CA VAL A 56 -8.46 4.76 17.40
C VAL A 56 -8.87 4.30 18.79
N LEU A 57 -8.71 3.02 19.06
CA LEU A 57 -8.78 2.42 20.39
C LEU A 57 -7.40 1.93 20.77
N ILE A 58 -6.87 2.43 21.90
CA ILE A 58 -5.64 1.91 22.50
C ILE A 58 -5.96 1.06 23.72
N ASP A 59 -5.20 -0.01 23.88
CA ASP A 59 -5.26 -0.92 25.02
C ASP A 59 -3.86 -1.55 25.17
N TYR A 60 -3.17 -1.13 26.21
CA TYR A 60 -1.83 -1.61 26.57
C TYR A 60 -1.85 -2.59 27.74
N ASN A 61 -3.03 -3.05 28.14
CA ASN A 61 -3.21 -3.84 29.37
C ASN A 61 -2.65 -3.13 30.62
N SER A 62 -2.66 -1.82 30.60
CA SER A 62 -2.17 -0.95 31.68
C SER A 62 -3.33 -0.53 32.56
N LYS A 63 -3.19 -0.69 33.89
CA LYS A 63 -4.21 -0.25 34.86
C LYS A 63 -4.27 1.29 34.95
N VAL A 64 -3.16 1.96 34.71
CA VAL A 64 -3.03 3.42 34.76
C VAL A 64 -3.63 4.05 33.51
N LEU A 65 -3.21 3.56 32.33
CA LEU A 65 -3.67 4.10 31.06
C LEU A 65 -5.11 3.67 30.74
N GLY A 66 -5.49 2.45 31.13
CA GLY A 66 -6.77 1.85 30.76
C GLY A 66 -6.94 1.71 29.27
N ASN A 67 -8.20 1.56 28.85
CA ASN A 67 -8.58 1.63 27.45
C ASN A 67 -8.98 3.06 27.11
N GLN A 68 -8.38 3.62 26.06
CA GLN A 68 -8.71 4.97 25.62
C GLN A 68 -9.12 4.96 24.16
N TYR A 69 -10.05 5.85 23.85
CA TYR A 69 -10.60 6.05 22.52
C TYR A 69 -10.37 7.49 22.08
N ALA A 70 -10.00 7.67 20.81
CA ALA A 70 -9.92 8.96 20.14
C ALA A 70 -10.58 8.88 18.76
N ARG A 71 -11.15 10.01 18.33
CA ARG A 71 -11.83 10.14 17.04
C ARG A 71 -11.47 11.46 16.38
N MET A 72 -11.27 11.43 15.07
CA MET A 72 -11.25 12.58 14.17
C MET A 72 -12.36 12.39 13.12
N ARG A 73 -13.32 13.29 13.09
CA ARG A 73 -14.49 13.23 12.19
C ARG A 73 -14.25 13.90 10.86
N SER A 74 -13.32 14.86 10.83
CA SER A 74 -12.87 15.57 9.65
C SER A 74 -11.42 16.01 9.85
N ILE A 75 -10.68 16.14 8.77
CA ILE A 75 -9.29 16.63 8.82
C ILE A 75 -9.21 18.07 9.36
N SER A 76 -10.28 18.83 9.32
CA SER A 76 -10.36 20.17 9.90
C SER A 76 -10.18 20.19 11.42
N GLU A 77 -10.51 19.10 12.12
CA GLU A 77 -10.31 18.94 13.56
C GLU A 77 -8.83 18.72 13.94
N PHE A 78 -7.97 18.41 12.95
CA PHE A 78 -6.59 17.99 13.21
C PHE A 78 -5.79 19.03 14.00
N ASN A 79 -5.87 20.30 13.61
CA ASN A 79 -5.01 21.34 14.18
C ASN A 79 -5.29 21.59 15.68
N GLU A 80 -6.54 21.51 16.09
CA GLU A 80 -6.96 21.84 17.46
C GLU A 80 -7.06 20.60 18.36
N GLU A 81 -7.53 19.48 17.79
CA GLU A 81 -7.89 18.31 18.58
C GLU A 81 -6.81 17.22 18.59
N ILE A 82 -6.02 17.11 17.52
CA ILE A 82 -5.07 16.00 17.31
C ILE A 82 -3.63 16.49 17.30
N GLY A 83 -3.34 17.52 16.51
CA GLY A 83 -2.00 18.08 16.33
C GLY A 83 -1.27 18.46 17.63
N PRO A 84 -1.94 18.98 18.68
CA PRO A 84 -1.33 19.31 19.95
C PRO A 84 -0.99 18.09 20.83
N CYS A 85 -1.43 16.87 20.50
CA CYS A 85 -1.27 15.72 21.38
C CYS A 85 0.15 15.17 21.36
N ARG A 86 0.74 15.04 22.56
CA ARG A 86 2.14 14.64 22.76
C ARG A 86 2.27 13.13 22.84
N THR A 87 3.47 12.64 22.48
CA THR A 87 3.84 11.24 22.65
C THR A 87 3.85 10.84 24.13
N PHE A 88 3.77 9.56 24.40
CA PHE A 88 3.85 8.99 25.72
C PHE A 88 4.82 7.80 25.75
N VAL A 89 5.31 7.48 26.93
CA VAL A 89 6.21 6.36 27.20
C VAL A 89 5.89 5.75 28.56
N PHE A 90 6.02 4.46 28.70
CA PHE A 90 5.98 3.81 29.99
C PHE A 90 7.34 3.96 30.70
N PHE A 91 7.32 4.18 31.99
CA PHE A 91 8.54 4.44 32.77
C PHE A 91 9.60 3.33 32.61
N HIS A 92 9.17 2.08 32.60
CA HIS A 92 10.08 0.94 32.41
C HIS A 92 10.74 0.93 31.01
N GLU A 93 10.07 1.44 29.99
CA GLU A 93 10.66 1.62 28.65
C GLU A 93 11.67 2.77 28.66
N LEU A 94 11.38 3.86 29.37
CA LEU A 94 12.30 4.99 29.55
C LEU A 94 13.61 4.54 30.20
N GLU A 95 13.55 3.74 31.26
CA GLU A 95 14.75 3.16 31.87
C GLU A 95 15.59 2.33 30.91
N PHE A 96 14.93 1.47 30.13
CA PHE A 96 15.59 0.65 29.11
C PHE A 96 16.29 1.53 28.06
N LEU A 97 15.59 2.55 27.56
CA LEU A 97 16.12 3.49 26.57
C LEU A 97 17.31 4.28 27.10
N LEU A 98 17.26 4.72 28.38
CA LEU A 98 18.36 5.40 29.06
C LEU A 98 19.58 4.48 29.20
N LYS A 99 19.41 3.26 29.73
CA LYS A 99 20.49 2.29 29.92
C LYS A 99 21.21 1.92 28.63
N ASN A 100 20.50 1.94 27.49
CA ASN A 100 21.05 1.58 26.19
C ASN A 100 21.45 2.79 25.33
N ASN A 101 21.43 4.01 25.88
CA ASN A 101 21.76 5.25 25.17
C ASN A 101 20.93 5.45 23.87
N LEU A 102 19.67 5.04 23.89
CA LEU A 102 18.74 5.09 22.74
C LEU A 102 17.89 6.37 22.72
N ILE A 103 17.93 7.20 23.77
CA ILE A 103 17.23 8.48 23.82
C ILE A 103 18.00 9.51 23.00
N LYS A 104 17.65 9.63 21.72
CA LYS A 104 18.18 10.65 20.82
C LYS A 104 17.20 11.84 20.77
N GLY A 105 17.39 12.83 21.68
CA GLY A 105 16.55 14.02 21.73
C GLY A 105 15.24 13.87 22.52
N GLY A 106 15.02 12.74 23.19
CA GLY A 106 13.95 12.57 24.17
C GLY A 106 14.27 13.32 25.47
N ASP A 107 13.30 14.03 26.02
CA ASP A 107 13.36 14.75 27.29
C ASP A 107 12.04 14.53 28.03
N LEU A 108 12.07 14.71 29.35
CA LEU A 108 10.87 14.70 30.18
C LEU A 108 9.86 15.82 29.83
N GLU A 109 10.25 16.80 29.02
CA GLU A 109 9.35 17.86 28.53
C GLU A 109 8.61 17.50 27.23
N ASN A 110 8.99 16.41 26.56
CA ASN A 110 8.43 16.08 25.26
C ASN A 110 7.69 14.73 25.20
N ALA A 111 7.53 14.05 26.34
CA ALA A 111 6.76 12.82 26.44
C ALA A 111 5.98 12.74 27.75
N ILE A 112 4.76 12.25 27.71
CA ILE A 112 3.95 11.91 28.88
C ILE A 112 4.50 10.60 29.44
N VAL A 113 4.94 10.57 30.71
CA VAL A 113 5.49 9.38 31.34
C VAL A 113 4.43 8.69 32.19
N ILE A 114 4.18 7.41 31.90
CA ILE A 114 3.17 6.57 32.56
C ILE A 114 3.86 5.66 33.59
N MET A 115 3.39 5.70 34.83
CA MET A 115 3.95 4.98 35.96
C MET A 115 3.05 3.79 36.35
N GLU A 116 3.40 2.58 35.95
CA GLU A 116 2.60 1.37 36.25
C GLU A 116 2.92 0.73 37.59
N LYS A 117 4.07 1.09 38.15
CA LYS A 117 4.56 0.56 39.43
C LYS A 117 4.99 1.72 40.33
N GLU A 118 4.89 1.51 41.62
CA GLU A 118 5.50 2.41 42.58
C GLU A 118 7.01 2.40 42.39
N VAL A 119 7.60 3.58 42.33
CA VAL A 119 9.04 3.79 42.21
C VAL A 119 9.48 4.62 43.39
N PRO A 120 10.56 4.24 44.10
CA PRO A 120 11.08 5.02 45.19
C PRO A 120 11.45 6.45 44.77
N GLN A 121 11.16 7.45 45.60
CA GLN A 121 11.46 8.84 45.30
C GLN A 121 12.95 9.08 44.95
N VAL A 122 13.85 8.34 45.56
CA VAL A 122 15.30 8.40 45.26
C VAL A 122 15.61 8.07 43.80
N GLU A 123 14.87 7.13 43.19
CA GLU A 123 15.05 6.79 41.76
C GLU A 123 14.45 7.87 40.84
N LEU A 124 13.32 8.46 41.24
CA LEU A 124 12.73 9.60 40.52
C LEU A 124 13.66 10.82 40.57
N ASP A 125 14.27 11.06 41.74
CA ASP A 125 15.25 12.13 41.91
C ASP A 125 16.49 11.92 41.04
N ARG A 126 17.00 10.68 40.96
CA ARG A 126 18.10 10.31 40.07
C ARG A 126 17.78 10.60 38.58
N ILE A 127 16.57 10.29 38.15
CA ILE A 127 16.13 10.58 36.79
C ILE A 127 15.97 12.07 36.55
N ALA A 128 15.42 12.82 37.49
CA ALA A 128 15.33 14.26 37.42
C ALA A 128 16.73 14.90 37.27
N ASP A 129 17.70 14.45 38.05
CA ASP A 129 19.09 14.91 37.95
C ASP A 129 19.73 14.56 36.60
N LEU A 130 19.46 13.36 36.07
CA LEU A 130 19.98 12.93 34.76
C LEU A 130 19.48 13.81 33.61
N PHE A 131 18.24 14.25 33.67
CA PHE A 131 17.64 15.17 32.68
C PHE A 131 17.81 16.65 33.03
N ASN A 132 18.50 16.96 34.15
CA ASN A 132 18.67 18.33 34.66
C ASN A 132 17.33 19.05 34.84
N LYS A 133 16.36 18.36 35.45
CA LYS A 133 15.00 18.85 35.72
C LYS A 133 14.72 19.02 37.21
N PRO A 134 13.70 19.83 37.58
CA PRO A 134 13.17 19.88 38.93
C PRO A 134 12.74 18.50 39.44
N ARG A 135 12.63 18.37 40.76
CA ARG A 135 12.16 17.12 41.39
C ARG A 135 10.81 16.69 40.83
N ILE A 136 10.73 15.44 40.49
CA ILE A 136 9.54 14.82 39.89
C ILE A 136 8.87 13.87 40.88
N HIS A 137 7.56 13.73 40.77
CA HIS A 137 6.75 12.82 41.58
C HIS A 137 5.63 12.22 40.71
N VAL A 138 5.06 11.13 41.17
CA VAL A 138 3.93 10.49 40.53
C VAL A 138 2.64 11.14 40.99
N LYS A 139 1.81 11.57 40.04
CA LYS A 139 0.47 12.06 40.31
C LYS A 139 -0.47 10.91 40.72
N PRO A 140 -1.58 11.21 41.44
CA PRO A 140 -2.55 10.18 41.81
C PRO A 140 -3.09 9.35 40.64
N GLU A 141 -3.17 9.94 39.47
CA GLU A 141 -3.64 9.30 38.24
C GLU A 141 -2.59 8.37 37.59
N GLY A 142 -1.40 8.24 38.18
CA GLY A 142 -0.32 7.36 37.70
C GLY A 142 0.55 7.95 36.60
N PHE A 143 0.47 9.25 36.36
CA PHE A 143 1.37 9.97 35.44
C PHE A 143 2.46 10.70 36.22
N LEU A 144 3.62 10.88 35.64
CA LEU A 144 4.65 11.73 36.18
C LEU A 144 4.20 13.20 36.13
N ASN A 145 4.58 14.01 37.11
CA ASN A 145 4.22 15.45 37.18
C ASN A 145 5.03 16.33 36.20
N ASN A 146 5.82 15.72 35.31
CA ASN A 146 6.63 16.44 34.33
C ASN A 146 5.78 17.26 33.35
N LEU A 147 4.56 16.79 33.03
CA LEU A 147 3.62 17.44 32.14
C LEU A 147 2.18 17.32 32.64
N ASP A 148 1.35 18.33 32.35
CA ASP A 148 -0.09 18.23 32.49
C ASP A 148 -0.71 17.78 31.18
N LEU A 149 -1.70 16.88 31.24
CA LEU A 149 -2.41 16.40 30.05
C LEU A 149 -3.20 17.57 29.41
N ARG A 150 -3.08 17.70 28.10
CA ARG A 150 -3.88 18.64 27.29
C ARG A 150 -5.30 18.15 27.09
N PHE A 151 -5.47 16.82 27.03
CA PHE A 151 -6.74 16.13 26.93
C PHE A 151 -6.71 14.89 27.83
N GLN A 152 -7.83 14.52 28.42
CA GLN A 152 -7.90 13.30 29.26
C GLN A 152 -7.47 12.03 28.52
N ASN A 153 -7.74 11.96 27.22
CA ASN A 153 -7.37 10.86 26.33
C ASN A 153 -6.20 11.24 25.38
N GLU A 154 -5.29 12.10 25.83
CA GLU A 154 -4.16 12.56 25.01
C GLU A 154 -3.33 11.41 24.41
N PRO A 155 -3.03 10.31 25.15
CA PRO A 155 -2.35 9.16 24.56
C PRO A 155 -3.04 8.53 23.36
N ALA A 156 -4.37 8.37 23.42
CA ALA A 156 -5.13 7.84 22.29
C ALA A 156 -5.16 8.81 21.11
N ARG A 157 -5.26 10.12 21.37
CA ARG A 157 -5.19 11.17 20.34
C ARG A 157 -3.81 11.20 19.67
N HIS A 158 -2.74 10.99 20.43
CA HIS A 158 -1.40 10.86 19.84
C HIS A 158 -1.30 9.64 18.93
N LYS A 159 -1.86 8.49 19.30
CA LYS A 159 -1.90 7.32 18.41
C LYS A 159 -2.76 7.54 17.15
N LEU A 160 -3.75 8.42 17.24
CA LEU A 160 -4.49 8.87 16.06
C LEU A 160 -3.62 9.80 15.19
N LEU A 161 -2.83 10.70 15.77
CA LEU A 161 -1.85 11.53 15.08
C LEU A 161 -0.85 10.64 14.31
N ASP A 162 -0.29 9.62 14.99
CA ASP A 162 0.60 8.63 14.38
C ASP A 162 -0.06 7.96 13.16
N MET A 163 -1.33 7.54 13.30
CA MET A 163 -2.09 6.92 12.21
C MET A 163 -2.23 7.84 11.01
N VAL A 164 -2.60 9.10 11.21
CA VAL A 164 -2.74 10.09 10.11
C VAL A 164 -1.40 10.30 9.42
N GLY A 165 -0.30 10.44 10.18
CA GLY A 165 1.05 10.59 9.66
C GLY A 165 1.52 9.38 8.84
N ASP A 166 1.32 8.17 9.37
CA ASP A 166 1.73 6.93 8.70
C ASP A 166 0.90 6.66 7.43
N LEU A 167 -0.38 7.03 7.42
CA LEU A 167 -1.23 6.93 6.24
C LEU A 167 -0.78 7.86 5.10
N ALA A 168 -0.11 8.97 5.38
CA ALA A 168 0.46 9.84 4.35
C ALA A 168 1.51 9.11 3.47
N LEU A 169 2.10 8.01 3.94
CA LEU A 169 3.02 7.15 3.19
C LEU A 169 2.36 6.43 1.99
N THR A 170 1.03 6.45 1.89
CA THR A 170 0.33 6.02 0.68
C THR A 170 0.72 6.86 -0.53
N GLY A 171 1.11 8.13 -0.31
CA GLY A 171 1.53 9.08 -1.34
C GLY A 171 0.36 9.85 -2.00
N GLN A 172 -0.86 9.66 -1.51
CA GLN A 172 -2.06 10.39 -1.95
C GLN A 172 -3.06 10.50 -0.79
N PRO A 173 -3.89 11.54 -0.75
CA PRO A 173 -4.91 11.69 0.27
C PRO A 173 -5.99 10.62 0.14
N ILE A 174 -6.57 10.24 1.28
CA ILE A 174 -7.55 9.14 1.38
C ILE A 174 -8.93 9.74 1.69
N LYS A 175 -9.97 9.20 1.05
CA LYS A 175 -11.36 9.33 1.44
C LYS A 175 -11.86 7.98 1.96
N GLY A 176 -12.27 7.95 3.22
CA GLY A 176 -12.71 6.73 3.88
C GLY A 176 -12.60 6.83 5.39
N LYS A 177 -13.31 5.96 6.10
CA LYS A 177 -13.26 5.85 7.55
C LYS A 177 -12.30 4.74 7.95
N ILE A 178 -11.29 5.08 8.76
CA ILE A 178 -10.32 4.14 9.33
C ILE A 178 -10.67 3.89 10.79
N VAL A 179 -10.78 2.62 11.18
CA VAL A 179 -10.94 2.18 12.56
C VAL A 179 -9.75 1.32 12.92
N ALA A 180 -9.00 1.72 13.95
CA ALA A 180 -7.78 1.04 14.35
C ALA A 180 -7.84 0.64 15.83
N ILE A 181 -7.61 -0.64 16.11
CA ILE A 181 -7.51 -1.22 17.44
C ILE A 181 -6.05 -1.55 17.71
N ARG A 182 -5.50 -0.96 18.77
CA ARG A 182 -4.09 -1.08 19.18
C ARG A 182 -3.08 -0.72 18.07
N PRO A 183 -3.27 0.41 17.36
CA PRO A 183 -2.38 0.79 16.26
C PRO A 183 -0.95 1.08 16.75
N GLY A 184 0.00 0.96 15.83
CA GLY A 184 1.39 1.32 16.04
C GLY A 184 2.09 1.48 14.69
N HIS A 185 3.21 2.21 14.64
CA HIS A 185 3.90 2.58 13.39
C HIS A 185 4.12 1.40 12.42
N HIS A 186 4.53 0.23 12.95
CA HIS A 186 4.73 -0.94 12.09
C HIS A 186 3.42 -1.38 11.40
N ALA A 187 2.35 -1.58 12.15
CA ALA A 187 1.06 -2.00 11.61
C ALA A 187 0.44 -0.92 10.71
N ASN A 188 0.55 0.35 11.09
CA ASN A 188 0.06 1.48 10.31
C ASN A 188 0.77 1.55 8.94
N THR A 189 2.10 1.40 8.92
CA THR A 189 2.88 1.44 7.68
C THR A 189 2.62 0.22 6.79
N GLU A 190 2.44 -0.98 7.36
CA GLU A 190 2.02 -2.15 6.59
C GLU A 190 0.62 -1.97 6.01
N PHE A 191 -0.31 -1.41 6.78
CA PHE A 191 -1.63 -1.06 6.28
C PHE A 191 -1.58 0.00 5.16
N ALA A 192 -0.75 1.03 5.30
CA ALA A 192 -0.54 2.01 4.24
C ALA A 192 -0.02 1.37 2.94
N LYS A 193 0.85 0.35 3.01
CA LYS A 193 1.28 -0.43 1.83
C LYS A 193 0.11 -1.17 1.17
N VAL A 194 -0.80 -1.76 1.98
CA VAL A 194 -2.02 -2.41 1.45
C VAL A 194 -2.90 -1.41 0.71
N LEU A 195 -3.14 -0.23 1.31
CA LEU A 195 -3.91 0.84 0.67
C LEU A 195 -3.25 1.33 -0.61
N LYS A 196 -1.95 1.59 -0.60
CA LYS A 196 -1.17 2.01 -1.78
C LYS A 196 -1.27 1.02 -2.93
N LYS A 197 -1.19 -0.28 -2.64
CA LYS A 197 -1.36 -1.34 -3.64
C LYS A 197 -2.77 -1.33 -4.23
N LYS A 198 -3.81 -1.15 -3.39
CA LYS A 198 -5.19 -1.02 -3.87
C LYS A 198 -5.42 0.24 -4.70
N ALA A 199 -4.89 1.38 -4.25
CA ALA A 199 -4.99 2.64 -4.98
C ALA A 199 -4.39 2.55 -6.39
N ARG A 200 -3.20 1.99 -6.51
CA ARG A 200 -2.57 1.72 -7.81
C ARG A 200 -3.46 0.86 -8.71
N ARG A 201 -4.06 -0.20 -8.16
CA ARG A 201 -4.98 -1.04 -8.91
C ARG A 201 -6.21 -0.30 -9.42
N GLU A 202 -6.80 0.55 -8.58
CA GLU A 202 -7.97 1.34 -9.00
C GLU A 202 -7.59 2.34 -10.10
N ALA A 203 -6.42 2.95 -10.02
CA ALA A 203 -5.92 3.85 -11.07
C ALA A 203 -5.70 3.12 -12.41
N LEU A 204 -5.32 1.83 -12.38
CA LEU A 204 -5.10 1.01 -13.58
C LEU A 204 -6.41 0.56 -14.26
N LYS A 205 -7.54 0.57 -13.55
CA LYS A 205 -8.83 0.08 -14.09
C LYS A 205 -9.50 1.00 -15.12
N GLY A 206 -8.95 2.15 -15.44
CA GLY A 206 -9.71 3.25 -16.07
C GLY A 206 -9.48 3.54 -17.54
N SER A 207 -8.54 2.92 -18.26
CA SER A 207 -8.29 3.28 -19.66
C SER A 207 -8.23 2.06 -20.58
N VAL A 208 -9.23 1.92 -21.45
CA VAL A 208 -9.15 1.00 -22.60
C VAL A 208 -7.95 1.43 -23.45
N PRO A 209 -7.02 0.55 -23.81
CA PRO A 209 -5.92 0.90 -24.70
C PRO A 209 -6.46 1.25 -26.10
N GLU A 210 -6.03 2.37 -26.64
CA GLU A 210 -6.31 2.68 -28.04
C GLU A 210 -5.53 1.70 -28.94
N TYR A 211 -6.21 1.16 -29.95
CA TYR A 211 -5.63 0.26 -30.93
C TYR A 211 -5.98 0.73 -32.34
N ASP A 212 -5.03 1.35 -33.01
CA ASP A 212 -5.13 1.69 -34.43
C ASP A 212 -4.59 0.53 -35.29
N LEU A 213 -5.46 -0.05 -36.10
CA LEU A 213 -5.11 -1.12 -37.07
C LEU A 213 -4.04 -0.71 -38.08
N ASN A 214 -3.95 0.59 -38.39
CA ASN A 214 -3.03 1.14 -39.38
C ASN A 214 -1.66 1.49 -38.79
N GLN A 215 -1.55 1.54 -37.47
CA GLN A 215 -0.30 1.87 -36.80
C GLN A 215 0.68 0.69 -36.89
N GLN A 216 1.93 0.97 -37.26
CA GLN A 216 3.00 -0.01 -37.20
C GLN A 216 3.21 -0.48 -35.77
N PRO A 217 3.29 -1.80 -35.52
CA PRO A 217 3.54 -2.32 -34.18
C PRO A 217 4.94 -1.94 -33.71
N LEU A 218 5.09 -1.74 -32.38
CA LEU A 218 6.39 -1.56 -31.73
C LEU A 218 7.25 -2.82 -31.91
N LEU A 219 6.64 -4.00 -31.74
CA LEU A 219 7.27 -5.29 -32.03
C LEU A 219 6.32 -6.16 -32.87
N ASN A 220 6.80 -6.63 -34.01
CA ASN A 220 6.13 -7.62 -34.81
C ASN A 220 6.47 -9.03 -34.32
N ILE A 221 5.80 -10.06 -34.89
CA ILE A 221 5.96 -11.46 -34.48
C ILE A 221 7.41 -11.97 -34.58
N MET A 222 8.16 -11.55 -35.59
CA MET A 222 9.56 -11.97 -35.74
C MET A 222 10.48 -11.40 -34.70
N GLN A 223 10.18 -10.19 -34.22
CA GLN A 223 10.90 -9.54 -33.11
C GLN A 223 10.50 -10.16 -31.76
N ILE A 224 9.22 -10.48 -31.57
CA ILE A 224 8.71 -11.18 -30.38
C ILE A 224 9.39 -12.53 -30.21
N GLN A 225 9.56 -13.29 -31.29
CA GLN A 225 10.25 -14.61 -31.27
C GLN A 225 11.74 -14.53 -30.86
N LYS A 226 12.37 -13.35 -30.92
CA LYS A 226 13.73 -13.16 -30.43
C LYS A 226 13.78 -12.90 -28.91
N ILE A 227 12.67 -12.45 -28.34
CA ILE A 227 12.56 -12.14 -26.90
C ILE A 227 11.96 -13.32 -26.14
N LEU A 228 10.83 -13.86 -26.64
CA LEU A 228 10.14 -14.98 -26.00
C LEU A 228 10.67 -16.33 -26.50
N PRO A 229 10.85 -17.31 -25.60
CA PRO A 229 11.24 -18.67 -25.98
C PRO A 229 10.10 -19.45 -26.67
N HIS A 230 8.86 -19.02 -26.50
CA HIS A 230 7.67 -19.69 -27.03
C HIS A 230 7.67 -19.78 -28.55
N ARG A 231 7.14 -20.86 -29.07
CA ARG A 231 6.98 -21.11 -30.54
C ARG A 231 5.57 -21.64 -30.81
N PRO A 232 5.06 -21.48 -32.02
CA PRO A 232 3.80 -22.10 -32.41
C PRO A 232 3.77 -23.61 -32.13
N PRO A 233 2.65 -24.17 -31.62
CA PRO A 233 1.35 -23.51 -31.44
C PRO A 233 1.19 -22.76 -30.12
N PHE A 234 2.22 -22.64 -29.28
CA PHE A 234 2.13 -22.04 -27.95
C PHE A 234 2.62 -20.59 -27.90
N LEU A 235 3.03 -19.99 -28.99
CA LEU A 235 3.25 -18.55 -29.11
C LEU A 235 1.91 -17.88 -29.40
N LEU A 236 1.35 -17.21 -28.39
CA LEU A 236 -0.03 -16.70 -28.43
C LEU A 236 -0.12 -15.17 -28.65
N VAL A 237 1.00 -14.47 -28.75
CA VAL A 237 1.05 -13.02 -28.96
C VAL A 237 1.40 -12.72 -30.41
N ASP A 238 0.63 -11.86 -31.09
CA ASP A 238 0.87 -11.49 -32.48
C ASP A 238 1.73 -10.23 -32.61
N LYS A 239 1.54 -9.22 -31.73
CA LYS A 239 2.29 -7.99 -31.78
C LYS A 239 2.24 -7.23 -30.45
N ILE A 240 3.23 -6.34 -30.24
CA ILE A 240 3.23 -5.34 -29.19
C ILE A 240 3.00 -3.98 -29.85
N ILE A 241 2.02 -3.22 -29.35
CA ILE A 241 1.64 -1.91 -29.92
C ILE A 241 2.21 -0.74 -29.13
N SER A 242 2.38 -0.90 -27.82
CA SER A 242 3.09 0.09 -27.00
C SER A 242 3.78 -0.58 -25.81
N MET A 243 4.88 0.00 -25.36
CA MET A 243 5.62 -0.43 -24.17
C MET A 243 6.44 0.73 -23.63
N ASP A 244 6.46 0.88 -22.30
CA ASP A 244 7.34 1.77 -21.55
C ASP A 244 7.99 1.00 -20.39
N ASP A 245 8.69 1.70 -19.47
CA ASP A 245 9.37 1.08 -18.34
C ASP A 245 8.43 0.40 -17.33
N ARG A 246 7.12 0.61 -17.44
CA ARG A 246 6.12 0.17 -16.44
C ARG A 246 4.96 -0.60 -17.03
N SER A 247 4.68 -0.42 -18.31
CA SER A 247 3.49 -0.97 -18.96
C SER A 247 3.77 -1.53 -20.34
N VAL A 248 2.91 -2.44 -20.78
CA VAL A 248 2.94 -3.02 -22.12
C VAL A 248 1.52 -3.26 -22.61
N VAL A 249 1.32 -3.00 -23.91
CA VAL A 249 0.08 -3.33 -24.61
C VAL A 249 0.40 -4.26 -25.78
N GLY A 250 -0.20 -5.45 -25.75
CA GLY A 250 -0.03 -6.48 -26.77
C GLY A 250 -1.36 -6.94 -27.36
N VAL A 251 -1.28 -7.58 -28.51
CA VAL A 251 -2.45 -8.01 -29.28
C VAL A 251 -2.36 -9.50 -29.59
N LYS A 252 -3.49 -10.21 -29.47
CA LYS A 252 -3.71 -11.53 -30.02
C LYS A 252 -4.98 -11.54 -30.85
N ASN A 253 -4.88 -11.99 -32.11
CA ASN A 253 -6.04 -12.30 -32.94
C ASN A 253 -6.50 -13.72 -32.65
N VAL A 254 -7.77 -13.88 -32.36
CA VAL A 254 -8.36 -15.17 -32.07
C VAL A 254 -9.00 -15.70 -33.36
N THR A 255 -8.38 -16.71 -34.01
CA THR A 255 -8.87 -17.26 -35.26
C THR A 255 -9.39 -18.68 -35.08
N MET A 256 -10.32 -19.11 -35.92
CA MET A 256 -10.85 -20.47 -35.90
C MET A 256 -9.78 -21.55 -36.21
N ASN A 257 -8.63 -21.15 -36.76
CA ASN A 257 -7.51 -22.04 -37.05
C ASN A 257 -6.69 -22.46 -35.80
N GLU A 258 -7.01 -21.93 -34.64
CA GLU A 258 -6.37 -22.33 -33.39
C GLU A 258 -6.76 -23.77 -33.01
N GLY A 259 -5.76 -24.61 -32.76
CA GLY A 259 -5.99 -26.05 -32.52
C GLY A 259 -6.87 -26.38 -31.33
N PHE A 260 -6.97 -25.50 -30.35
CA PHE A 260 -7.81 -25.70 -29.15
C PHE A 260 -9.32 -25.64 -29.47
N PHE A 261 -9.74 -25.01 -30.56
CA PHE A 261 -11.16 -24.98 -30.96
C PHE A 261 -11.69 -26.32 -31.47
N VAL A 262 -10.82 -27.26 -31.83
CA VAL A 262 -11.23 -28.63 -32.18
C VAL A 262 -11.97 -29.30 -31.01
N GLY A 263 -11.61 -28.97 -29.77
CA GLY A 263 -12.18 -29.57 -28.57
C GLY A 263 -12.88 -28.61 -27.60
N HIS A 264 -12.73 -27.29 -27.74
CA HIS A 264 -13.23 -26.35 -26.75
C HIS A 264 -14.15 -25.26 -27.34
N PHE A 265 -15.37 -25.46 -27.73
CA PHE A 265 -16.11 -26.71 -27.86
C PHE A 265 -16.58 -26.85 -29.33
N PRO A 266 -16.82 -28.05 -29.88
CA PRO A 266 -17.12 -28.21 -31.30
C PRO A 266 -18.27 -27.36 -31.81
N ASP A 267 -19.38 -27.28 -31.07
CA ASP A 267 -20.58 -26.54 -31.46
C ASP A 267 -20.64 -25.13 -30.90
N GLU A 268 -19.76 -24.76 -29.93
CA GLU A 268 -19.68 -23.45 -29.32
C GLU A 268 -18.20 -23.10 -29.06
N PRO A 269 -17.46 -22.64 -30.07
CA PRO A 269 -16.03 -22.37 -29.92
C PRO A 269 -15.79 -21.18 -29.04
N VAL A 270 -15.10 -21.42 -27.91
CA VAL A 270 -14.70 -20.39 -26.90
C VAL A 270 -13.21 -20.55 -26.62
N MET A 271 -12.46 -19.47 -26.64
CA MET A 271 -11.06 -19.52 -26.27
C MET A 271 -10.92 -19.91 -24.78
N PRO A 272 -10.16 -21.00 -24.48
CA PRO A 272 -9.95 -21.42 -23.10
C PRO A 272 -9.44 -20.28 -22.22
N GLY A 273 -10.06 -20.08 -21.05
CA GLY A 273 -9.67 -19.00 -20.14
C GLY A 273 -8.20 -19.10 -19.70
N VAL A 274 -7.69 -20.33 -19.52
CA VAL A 274 -6.28 -20.56 -19.17
C VAL A 274 -5.32 -20.10 -20.27
N LEU A 275 -5.71 -20.19 -21.54
CA LEU A 275 -4.92 -19.70 -22.66
C LEU A 275 -5.03 -18.17 -22.82
N GLN A 276 -6.12 -17.55 -22.38
CA GLN A 276 -6.20 -16.10 -22.27
C GLN A 276 -5.21 -15.59 -21.22
N ILE A 277 -5.09 -16.28 -20.06
CA ILE A 277 -4.09 -15.97 -19.02
C ILE A 277 -2.68 -16.14 -19.58
N GLU A 278 -2.41 -17.24 -20.27
CA GLU A 278 -1.10 -17.49 -20.89
C GLU A 278 -0.74 -16.42 -21.94
N SER A 279 -1.69 -16.04 -22.80
CA SER A 279 -1.49 -14.94 -23.77
C SER A 279 -1.14 -13.63 -23.07
N MET A 280 -1.86 -13.33 -21.99
CA MET A 280 -1.60 -12.15 -21.12
C MET A 280 -0.20 -12.24 -20.51
N ALA A 281 0.21 -13.40 -20.02
CA ALA A 281 1.52 -13.61 -19.43
C ALA A 281 2.67 -13.44 -20.43
N GLN A 282 2.48 -13.90 -21.65
CA GLN A 282 3.47 -13.70 -22.71
C GLN A 282 3.65 -12.23 -23.05
N VAL A 283 2.56 -11.44 -23.11
CA VAL A 283 2.65 -9.98 -23.26
C VAL A 283 3.43 -9.36 -22.10
N GLY A 284 3.11 -9.72 -20.85
CA GLY A 284 3.83 -9.25 -19.68
C GLY A 284 5.29 -9.70 -19.66
N GLY A 285 5.56 -10.93 -20.09
CA GLY A 285 6.90 -11.49 -20.22
C GLY A 285 7.81 -10.69 -21.13
N ILE A 286 7.27 -10.12 -22.20
CA ILE A 286 8.02 -9.23 -23.11
C ILE A 286 8.52 -7.99 -22.36
N LEU A 287 7.66 -7.33 -21.57
CA LEU A 287 8.08 -6.17 -20.76
C LEU A 287 9.13 -6.57 -19.73
N VAL A 288 8.94 -7.69 -19.05
CA VAL A 288 9.87 -8.20 -18.04
C VAL A 288 11.23 -8.52 -18.67
N LEU A 289 11.25 -9.23 -19.79
CA LEU A 289 12.49 -9.59 -20.49
C LEU A 289 13.17 -8.40 -21.17
N ASN A 290 12.41 -7.37 -21.55
CA ASN A 290 12.99 -6.12 -22.06
C ASN A 290 13.80 -5.34 -20.98
N SER A 291 13.63 -5.68 -19.71
CA SER A 291 14.38 -5.06 -18.60
C SER A 291 15.78 -5.67 -18.38
N VAL A 292 16.15 -6.73 -19.10
CA VAL A 292 17.46 -7.39 -19.03
C VAL A 292 18.24 -7.21 -20.34
N PRO A 293 19.58 -7.16 -20.31
CA PRO A 293 20.39 -6.84 -21.49
C PRO A 293 20.45 -7.96 -22.53
N ASP A 294 20.21 -9.22 -22.12
CA ASP A 294 20.34 -10.44 -22.94
C ASP A 294 19.07 -11.33 -22.76
N PRO A 295 17.88 -10.85 -23.21
CA PRO A 295 16.59 -11.49 -22.93
C PRO A 295 16.51 -12.96 -23.36
N GLU A 296 17.21 -13.35 -24.43
CA GLU A 296 17.30 -14.71 -24.94
C GLU A 296 17.92 -15.70 -23.92
N ASN A 297 18.65 -15.21 -22.95
CA ASN A 297 19.28 -16.01 -21.89
C ASN A 297 18.42 -16.10 -20.60
N TYR A 298 17.18 -15.65 -20.66
CA TYR A 298 16.29 -15.69 -19.50
C TYR A 298 14.97 -16.38 -19.82
N LEU A 299 14.40 -16.99 -18.77
CA LEU A 299 13.05 -17.54 -18.77
C LEU A 299 12.24 -16.88 -17.67
N THR A 300 10.93 -16.82 -17.87
CA THR A 300 9.98 -16.37 -16.87
C THR A 300 9.10 -17.54 -16.48
N TYR A 301 9.04 -17.83 -15.17
CA TYR A 301 8.20 -18.89 -14.63
C TYR A 301 7.11 -18.31 -13.75
N PHE A 302 5.89 -18.78 -13.91
CA PHE A 302 4.81 -18.42 -13.01
C PHE A 302 5.12 -18.83 -11.57
N LEU A 303 4.97 -17.91 -10.65
CA LEU A 303 4.91 -18.17 -9.21
C LEU A 303 3.47 -18.14 -8.70
N LYS A 304 2.66 -17.24 -9.26
CA LYS A 304 1.29 -17.03 -8.78
C LYS A 304 0.41 -16.42 -9.86
N ILE A 305 -0.82 -16.90 -9.95
CA ILE A 305 -1.92 -16.30 -10.69
C ILE A 305 -3.02 -16.00 -9.67
N ASP A 306 -3.47 -14.75 -9.59
CA ASP A 306 -4.36 -14.29 -8.54
C ASP A 306 -5.45 -13.38 -9.08
N LYS A 307 -6.64 -13.39 -8.42
CA LYS A 307 -7.76 -12.49 -8.68
C LYS A 307 -8.21 -12.44 -10.14
N VAL A 308 -8.07 -13.54 -10.84
CA VAL A 308 -8.53 -13.68 -12.23
C VAL A 308 -10.05 -13.65 -12.26
N LYS A 309 -10.58 -12.85 -13.19
CA LYS A 309 -12.02 -12.76 -13.45
C LYS A 309 -12.24 -12.73 -14.95
N PHE A 310 -12.99 -13.70 -15.46
CA PHE A 310 -13.51 -13.70 -16.82
C PHE A 310 -14.88 -13.04 -16.82
N LYS A 311 -15.07 -12.03 -17.66
CA LYS A 311 -16.28 -11.19 -17.69
C LYS A 311 -17.13 -11.44 -18.93
N ARG A 312 -16.51 -11.90 -20.00
CA ARG A 312 -17.17 -12.23 -21.27
C ARG A 312 -16.43 -13.40 -21.94
N LYS A 313 -17.16 -14.24 -22.68
CA LYS A 313 -16.56 -15.24 -23.57
C LYS A 313 -15.77 -14.56 -24.68
N VAL A 314 -14.63 -15.14 -25.03
CA VAL A 314 -13.79 -14.75 -26.18
C VAL A 314 -13.95 -15.84 -27.24
N VAL A 315 -14.31 -15.45 -28.44
CA VAL A 315 -14.69 -16.37 -29.54
C VAL A 315 -13.85 -16.11 -30.79
N PRO A 316 -13.82 -17.04 -31.76
CA PRO A 316 -13.16 -16.81 -33.06
C PRO A 316 -13.67 -15.52 -33.72
N GLY A 317 -12.76 -14.70 -34.23
CA GLY A 317 -13.03 -13.37 -34.77
C GLY A 317 -12.80 -12.22 -33.80
N ASP A 318 -12.70 -12.48 -32.48
CA ASP A 318 -12.30 -11.46 -31.52
C ASP A 318 -10.80 -11.11 -31.66
N THR A 319 -10.46 -9.85 -31.40
CA THR A 319 -9.09 -9.39 -31.18
C THR A 319 -8.93 -9.01 -29.71
N LEU A 320 -8.06 -9.75 -29.02
CA LEU A 320 -7.71 -9.44 -27.64
C LEU A 320 -6.63 -8.36 -27.58
N ILE A 321 -6.91 -7.30 -26.85
CA ILE A 321 -5.94 -6.25 -26.52
C ILE A 321 -5.60 -6.41 -25.05
N PHE A 322 -4.36 -6.77 -24.75
CA PHE A 322 -3.86 -6.92 -23.39
C PHE A 322 -3.14 -5.65 -22.95
N LYS A 323 -3.49 -5.13 -21.77
CA LYS A 323 -2.76 -4.07 -21.08
C LYS A 323 -2.24 -4.63 -19.76
N LEU A 324 -0.92 -4.58 -19.56
CA LEU A 324 -0.30 -5.00 -18.30
C LEU A 324 0.56 -3.88 -17.75
N GLU A 325 0.54 -3.75 -16.43
CA GLU A 325 1.39 -2.79 -15.72
C GLU A 325 1.98 -3.43 -14.46
N PHE A 326 3.22 -3.04 -14.12
CA PHE A 326 3.83 -3.46 -12.86
C PHE A 326 3.05 -2.93 -11.66
N ILE A 327 2.61 -3.82 -10.76
CA ILE A 327 2.01 -3.45 -9.47
C ILE A 327 3.07 -2.83 -8.55
N GLU A 328 4.29 -3.34 -8.64
CA GLU A 328 5.47 -2.88 -7.89
C GLU A 328 6.74 -3.09 -8.73
N PRO A 329 7.82 -2.36 -8.45
CA PRO A 329 9.09 -2.57 -9.15
C PRO A 329 9.59 -4.01 -9.00
N ILE A 330 10.29 -4.53 -10.03
CA ILE A 330 10.91 -5.86 -9.98
C ILE A 330 11.90 -5.90 -8.81
N ARG A 331 11.77 -6.93 -7.96
CA ARG A 331 12.66 -7.16 -6.81
C ARG A 331 13.12 -8.61 -6.76
N ARG A 332 14.43 -8.81 -6.65
CA ARG A 332 15.05 -10.15 -6.57
C ARG A 332 14.61 -11.07 -7.71
N GLY A 333 14.44 -10.52 -8.90
CA GLY A 333 13.96 -11.26 -10.06
C GLY A 333 12.47 -11.63 -10.03
N ILE A 334 11.67 -11.08 -9.11
CA ILE A 334 10.22 -11.30 -9.05
C ILE A 334 9.54 -10.07 -9.65
N ALA A 335 8.67 -10.32 -10.64
CA ALA A 335 7.82 -9.35 -11.29
C ALA A 335 6.35 -9.64 -10.97
N SER A 336 5.62 -8.62 -10.51
CA SER A 336 4.17 -8.70 -10.25
C SER A 336 3.45 -7.67 -11.10
N MET A 337 2.49 -8.12 -11.90
CA MET A 337 1.76 -7.30 -12.86
C MET A 337 0.26 -7.44 -12.67
N PHE A 338 -0.46 -6.34 -12.89
CA PHE A 338 -1.91 -6.36 -13.10
C PHE A 338 -2.17 -6.32 -14.61
N GLY A 339 -2.95 -7.28 -15.09
CA GLY A 339 -3.30 -7.41 -16.49
C GLY A 339 -4.80 -7.29 -16.72
N GLN A 340 -5.16 -6.69 -17.86
CA GLN A 340 -6.51 -6.56 -18.37
C GLN A 340 -6.53 -6.96 -19.84
N ALA A 341 -7.57 -7.64 -20.26
CA ALA A 341 -7.82 -7.98 -21.65
C ALA A 341 -9.14 -7.39 -22.14
N TYR A 342 -9.13 -6.80 -23.31
CA TYR A 342 -10.27 -6.14 -23.93
C TYR A 342 -10.57 -6.75 -25.30
N VAL A 343 -11.86 -6.71 -25.69
CA VAL A 343 -12.31 -6.91 -27.07
C VAL A 343 -13.09 -5.66 -27.43
N GLY A 344 -12.59 -4.86 -28.37
CA GLY A 344 -13.03 -3.48 -28.55
C GLY A 344 -12.91 -2.73 -27.22
N ASP A 345 -13.96 -2.04 -26.79
CA ASP A 345 -14.01 -1.29 -25.53
C ASP A 345 -14.45 -2.15 -24.33
N THR A 346 -14.71 -3.44 -24.53
CA THR A 346 -15.26 -4.30 -23.49
C THR A 346 -14.15 -5.05 -22.76
N LEU A 347 -14.04 -4.85 -21.44
CA LEU A 347 -13.17 -5.63 -20.58
C LEU A 347 -13.67 -7.09 -20.48
N VAL A 348 -12.91 -8.04 -21.02
CA VAL A 348 -13.27 -9.47 -21.05
C VAL A 348 -12.59 -10.28 -19.95
N MET A 349 -11.39 -9.87 -19.51
CA MET A 349 -10.64 -10.53 -18.44
C MET A 349 -9.77 -9.55 -17.68
N GLU A 350 -9.56 -9.81 -16.40
CA GLU A 350 -8.56 -9.13 -15.57
C GLU A 350 -7.92 -10.11 -14.59
N GLY A 351 -6.69 -9.85 -14.16
CA GLY A 351 -6.00 -10.68 -13.17
C GLY A 351 -4.64 -10.13 -12.74
N GLU A 352 -4.06 -10.75 -11.71
CA GLU A 352 -2.69 -10.48 -11.26
C GLU A 352 -1.81 -11.67 -11.57
N LEU A 353 -0.66 -11.39 -12.17
CA LEU A 353 0.34 -12.37 -12.52
C LEU A 353 1.64 -12.06 -11.79
N THR A 354 2.24 -13.08 -11.17
CA THR A 354 3.57 -12.97 -10.57
C THR A 354 4.48 -14.03 -11.17
N ALA A 355 5.64 -13.62 -11.65
CA ALA A 355 6.62 -14.49 -12.28
C ALA A 355 8.02 -14.26 -11.72
N GLN A 356 8.84 -15.31 -11.76
CA GLN A 356 10.27 -15.30 -11.48
C GLN A 356 11.04 -15.21 -12.79
N ILE A 357 11.95 -14.26 -12.86
CA ILE A 357 12.95 -14.16 -13.95
C ILE A 357 14.14 -15.03 -13.57
N THR A 358 14.51 -15.96 -14.43
CA THR A 358 15.61 -16.90 -14.18
C THR A 358 16.56 -16.92 -15.36
N LYS A 359 17.85 -16.69 -15.12
CA LYS A 359 18.87 -16.85 -16.17
C LYS A 359 19.06 -18.32 -16.48
N ILE A 360 19.07 -18.67 -17.77
CA ILE A 360 19.37 -20.01 -18.24
C ILE A 360 20.82 -20.31 -17.87
N LYS A 361 21.05 -21.36 -17.08
CA LYS A 361 22.42 -21.82 -16.82
C LYS A 361 22.97 -22.45 -18.10
N ASN A 362 24.03 -21.89 -18.62
CA ASN A 362 24.87 -22.55 -19.62
C ASN A 362 25.60 -23.73 -19.00
#